data_0094ec60afdf49862f25d1c877d989b7
#
_entry.id   0094ec60afdf49862f25d1c877d989b7
#
_cell.length_a   1.000
_cell.length_b   1.000
_cell.length_c   1.000
_cell.angle_alpha   90.00
_cell.angle_beta   90.00
_cell.angle_gamma   90.00
#
_symmetry.space_group_name_H-M   'P 1'
#
loop_
_entity.id
_entity.type
_entity.pdbx_description
1 polymer ?
#
loop_
_entity_poly.entity_id
_entity_poly.type
_entity_poly.pdbx_seq_one_letter_code
_entity_poly.pdbx_strand_id
1 'polypeptide(L)'
;MADYSTYVENAKWSSLHSWIFTAFCVGTLLEAYIYSLPYIATTWVKFPIYLIALISVWSPLWLLVGGIAAGPLADRIGRKKTFYVTLSTYVVGALVLIAAYDFVEILIALAILLLAAGGEYNTILVSTHELFPKKHRSKALYLELNFTNVGGIVATALAIVAITSVSSQKLLLGISVIAVALVIFLIRLRLPESVMWLEKSGEENTAGREFAEYYHGSPEAVKAGETHITKEAEPGERKHPGKAFRLAVGGIIGWSYTAGFSLGVLAIGPYFFPSLTDYIILISGVSAFLGGFIGIFSDRLSRRNMLTYSIIGMIVVTFLFIVTEKVWLVDMIVFWLLFVVLNIMINIFFLTEDTLKSEVWPVKGRGTFTGIVRVISLGGSIPVIFLASELPIGDYLWAELGVFALGLAAAVAWRLRGVETGEGQSVRMWG
;
A
#
# COMPACT_ATOMS: atom_id res chain seq x y z
N MET A 1 -31.61 -16.59 0.19
CA MET A 1 -30.41 -16.00 0.83
C MET A 1 -30.63 -14.50 0.91
N ALA A 2 -30.52 -13.90 2.08
CA ALA A 2 -30.57 -12.45 2.23
C ALA A 2 -29.34 -11.85 1.52
N ASP A 3 -29.51 -10.76 0.77
CA ASP A 3 -28.42 -10.09 0.04
C ASP A 3 -28.02 -8.81 0.78
N TYR A 4 -27.46 -8.97 1.98
CA TYR A 4 -26.96 -7.86 2.78
C TYR A 4 -25.79 -7.15 2.08
N SER A 5 -25.02 -7.89 1.27
CA SER A 5 -23.89 -7.35 0.53
C SER A 5 -24.34 -6.29 -0.48
N THR A 6 -25.45 -6.51 -1.17
CA THR A 6 -26.04 -5.52 -2.08
C THR A 6 -26.50 -4.26 -1.33
N TYR A 7 -27.03 -4.40 -0.12
CA TYR A 7 -27.41 -3.24 0.69
C TYR A 7 -26.18 -2.42 1.09
N VAL A 8 -25.12 -3.04 1.61
CA VAL A 8 -23.87 -2.36 2.01
C VAL A 8 -23.24 -1.61 0.83
N GLU A 9 -23.23 -2.23 -0.36
CA GLU A 9 -22.71 -1.60 -1.56
C GLU A 9 -23.47 -0.33 -1.99
N ASN A 10 -24.78 -0.30 -1.78
CA ASN A 10 -25.63 0.83 -2.17
C ASN A 10 -25.95 1.78 -1.01
N ALA A 11 -25.40 1.53 0.19
CA ALA A 11 -25.62 2.37 1.35
C ALA A 11 -25.12 3.81 1.14
N LYS A 12 -25.70 4.75 1.86
CA LYS A 12 -25.18 6.12 1.94
C LYS A 12 -23.97 6.14 2.89
N TRP A 13 -23.03 7.03 2.62
CA TRP A 13 -21.92 7.27 3.55
C TRP A 13 -22.46 7.71 4.90
N SER A 14 -22.01 7.08 5.98
CA SER A 14 -22.45 7.33 7.35
C SER A 14 -21.24 7.56 8.28
N SER A 15 -21.50 7.85 9.55
CA SER A 15 -20.48 7.96 10.58
C SER A 15 -19.68 6.67 10.74
N LEU A 16 -20.33 5.51 10.60
CA LEU A 16 -19.65 4.21 10.59
C LEU A 16 -18.54 4.15 9.53
N HIS A 17 -18.85 4.53 8.29
CA HIS A 17 -17.87 4.55 7.21
C HIS A 17 -16.70 5.51 7.48
N SER A 18 -16.97 6.65 8.13
CA SER A 18 -15.91 7.58 8.55
C SER A 18 -14.99 6.98 9.62
N TRP A 19 -15.54 6.22 10.57
CA TRP A 19 -14.75 5.51 11.57
C TRP A 19 -13.90 4.39 10.95
N ILE A 20 -14.48 3.59 10.04
CA ILE A 20 -13.76 2.55 9.29
C ILE A 20 -12.62 3.19 8.48
N PHE A 21 -12.92 4.27 7.75
CA PHE A 21 -11.94 5.01 6.96
C PHE A 21 -10.78 5.52 7.83
N THR A 22 -11.07 6.13 8.98
CA THR A 22 -10.04 6.60 9.91
C THR A 22 -9.17 5.45 10.41
N ALA A 23 -9.79 4.31 10.79
CA ALA A 23 -9.05 3.15 11.26
C ALA A 23 -8.11 2.59 10.17
N PHE A 24 -8.56 2.59 8.92
CA PHE A 24 -7.75 2.12 7.79
C PHE A 24 -6.64 3.10 7.42
N CYS A 25 -6.92 4.41 7.44
CA CYS A 25 -5.87 5.43 7.28
C CYS A 25 -4.75 5.30 8.32
N VAL A 26 -5.10 5.08 9.60
CA VAL A 26 -4.09 4.88 10.65
C VAL A 26 -3.37 3.53 10.49
N GLY A 27 -4.07 2.50 10.00
CA GLY A 27 -3.47 1.20 9.68
C GLY A 27 -2.45 1.28 8.55
N THR A 28 -2.79 1.93 7.44
CA THR A 28 -1.86 2.15 6.31
C THR A 28 -0.68 3.06 6.69
N LEU A 29 -0.93 4.06 7.55
CA LEU A 29 0.13 4.87 8.14
C LEU A 29 1.11 3.99 8.94
N LEU A 30 0.62 3.11 9.82
CA LEU A 30 1.47 2.24 10.62
C LEU A 30 2.26 1.24 9.76
N GLU A 31 1.64 0.72 8.70
CA GLU A 31 2.31 -0.15 7.73
C GLU A 31 3.53 0.54 7.12
N ALA A 32 3.35 1.74 6.57
CA ALA A 32 4.44 2.46 5.92
C ALA A 32 5.47 3.02 6.91
N TYR A 33 5.05 3.34 8.14
CA TYR A 33 5.96 3.62 9.23
C TYR A 33 6.94 2.45 9.43
N ILE A 34 6.41 1.22 9.54
CA ILE A 34 7.21 0.01 9.73
C ILE A 34 8.03 -0.31 8.48
N TYR A 35 7.47 -0.08 7.27
CA TYR A 35 8.18 -0.27 6.02
C TYR A 35 9.44 0.60 5.91
N SER A 36 9.46 1.77 6.55
CA SER A 36 10.60 2.68 6.57
C SER A 36 11.68 2.29 7.59
N LEU A 37 11.35 1.52 8.63
CA LEU A 37 12.28 1.19 9.71
C LEU A 37 13.58 0.49 9.26
N PRO A 38 13.58 -0.49 8.33
CA PRO A 38 14.82 -1.09 7.86
C PRO A 38 15.80 -0.08 7.25
N TYR A 39 15.28 0.90 6.52
CA TYR A 39 16.13 1.94 5.91
C TYR A 39 16.68 2.91 6.95
N ILE A 40 15.88 3.28 7.96
CA ILE A 40 16.36 4.04 9.12
C ILE A 40 17.41 3.23 9.88
N ALA A 41 17.22 1.92 10.06
CA ALA A 41 18.14 1.03 10.76
C ALA A 41 19.52 0.93 10.07
N THR A 42 19.64 1.25 8.78
CA THR A 42 20.93 1.33 8.11
C THR A 42 21.85 2.41 8.70
N THR A 43 21.29 3.41 9.38
CA THR A 43 22.05 4.47 10.06
C THR A 43 22.54 4.05 11.44
N TRP A 44 22.05 2.97 12.02
CA TRP A 44 22.35 2.54 13.39
C TRP A 44 23.71 1.87 13.54
N VAL A 45 24.20 1.22 12.47
CA VAL A 45 25.45 0.48 12.47
C VAL A 45 26.19 0.68 11.15
N LYS A 46 27.52 0.79 11.19
CA LYS A 46 28.34 0.81 9.96
C LYS A 46 28.45 -0.60 9.41
N PHE A 47 27.75 -0.86 8.32
CA PHE A 47 27.76 -2.15 7.63
C PHE A 47 28.53 -2.12 6.31
N PRO A 48 29.13 -3.28 5.90
CA PRO A 48 29.49 -3.49 4.51
C PRO A 48 28.26 -3.37 3.60
N ILE A 49 28.48 -2.95 2.35
CA ILE A 49 27.39 -2.66 1.39
C ILE A 49 26.42 -3.83 1.21
N TYR A 50 26.91 -5.07 1.24
CA TYR A 50 26.05 -6.26 1.08
C TYR A 50 25.04 -6.44 2.24
N LEU A 51 25.38 -6.01 3.46
CA LEU A 51 24.44 -6.03 4.59
C LEU A 51 23.45 -4.87 4.52
N ILE A 52 23.86 -3.71 3.99
CA ILE A 52 22.94 -2.61 3.67
C ILE A 52 21.96 -3.06 2.59
N ALA A 53 22.42 -3.75 1.56
CA ALA A 53 21.56 -4.33 0.52
C ALA A 53 20.59 -5.36 1.11
N LEU A 54 21.03 -6.22 2.03
CA LEU A 54 20.16 -7.16 2.73
C LEU A 54 19.04 -6.45 3.51
N ILE A 55 19.37 -5.40 4.27
CA ILE A 55 18.38 -4.61 4.99
C ILE A 55 17.41 -3.93 4.00
N SER A 56 17.89 -3.41 2.89
CA SER A 56 17.08 -2.72 1.89
C SER A 56 16.04 -3.64 1.24
N VAL A 57 16.35 -4.93 1.07
CA VAL A 57 15.38 -5.91 0.56
C VAL A 57 14.49 -6.52 1.66
N TRP A 58 14.77 -6.23 2.94
CA TRP A 58 14.03 -6.81 4.08
C TRP A 58 12.56 -6.37 4.08
N SER A 59 12.31 -5.09 3.78
CA SER A 59 10.95 -4.55 3.71
C SER A 59 10.08 -5.25 2.66
N PRO A 60 10.43 -5.28 1.37
CA PRO A 60 9.59 -5.95 0.38
C PRO A 60 9.49 -7.47 0.62
N LEU A 61 10.54 -8.12 1.15
CA LEU A 61 10.54 -9.54 1.44
C LEU A 61 9.49 -9.92 2.50
N TRP A 62 9.57 -9.32 3.69
CA TRP A 62 8.70 -9.70 4.79
C TRP A 62 7.29 -9.15 4.66
N LEU A 63 7.12 -8.01 3.97
CA LEU A 63 5.81 -7.52 3.59
C LEU A 63 5.10 -8.51 2.65
N LEU A 64 5.83 -9.09 1.70
CA LEU A 64 5.33 -10.13 0.81
C LEU A 64 4.89 -11.37 1.58
N VAL A 65 5.75 -11.88 2.47
CA VAL A 65 5.46 -13.08 3.29
C VAL A 65 4.21 -12.85 4.14
N GLY A 66 4.10 -11.67 4.79
CA GLY A 66 2.96 -11.29 5.59
C GLY A 66 1.66 -11.21 4.78
N GLY A 67 1.72 -10.60 3.60
CA GLY A 67 0.57 -10.50 2.70
C GLY A 67 0.07 -11.87 2.20
N ILE A 68 0.99 -12.79 1.88
CA ILE A 68 0.65 -14.16 1.48
C ILE A 68 0.02 -14.93 2.65
N ALA A 69 0.55 -14.78 3.85
CA ALA A 69 0.04 -15.49 5.03
C ALA A 69 -1.33 -14.98 5.49
N ALA A 70 -1.57 -13.66 5.40
CA ALA A 70 -2.79 -13.05 5.92
C ALA A 70 -4.02 -13.30 5.04
N GLY A 71 -3.87 -13.49 3.73
CA GLY A 71 -4.99 -13.78 2.83
C GLY A 71 -5.80 -15.00 3.27
N PRO A 72 -5.21 -16.21 3.31
CA PRO A 72 -5.87 -17.41 3.81
C PRO A 72 -6.34 -17.31 5.27
N LEU A 73 -5.59 -16.58 6.11
CA LEU A 73 -5.97 -16.36 7.50
C LEU A 73 -7.28 -15.55 7.58
N ALA A 74 -7.36 -14.41 6.89
CA ALA A 74 -8.54 -13.56 6.84
C ALA A 74 -9.76 -14.28 6.26
N ASP A 75 -9.56 -15.18 5.30
CA ASP A 75 -10.64 -15.99 4.73
C ASP A 75 -11.16 -17.05 5.69
N ARG A 76 -10.32 -17.55 6.62
CA ARG A 76 -10.68 -18.57 7.60
C ARG A 76 -11.31 -18.02 8.87
N ILE A 77 -10.72 -16.96 9.45
CA ILE A 77 -11.10 -16.46 10.77
C ILE A 77 -11.86 -15.13 10.76
N GLY A 78 -12.01 -14.51 9.57
CA GLY A 78 -12.63 -13.19 9.39
C GLY A 78 -11.62 -12.05 9.43
N ARG A 79 -12.09 -10.89 8.97
CA ARG A 79 -11.25 -9.69 8.84
C ARG A 79 -10.92 -9.10 10.21
N LYS A 80 -11.91 -8.99 11.08
CA LYS A 80 -11.76 -8.42 12.43
C LYS A 80 -10.75 -9.19 13.28
N LYS A 81 -10.82 -10.52 13.29
CA LYS A 81 -9.87 -11.37 14.03
C LYS A 81 -8.47 -11.30 13.44
N THR A 82 -8.35 -11.25 12.10
CA THR A 82 -7.05 -11.09 11.43
C THR A 82 -6.38 -9.79 11.84
N PHE A 83 -7.12 -8.69 11.92
CA PHE A 83 -6.59 -7.42 12.44
C PHE A 83 -6.08 -7.52 13.88
N TYR A 84 -6.73 -8.28 14.75
CA TYR A 84 -6.22 -8.47 16.11
C TYR A 84 -4.92 -9.26 16.13
N VAL A 85 -4.77 -10.25 15.25
CA VAL A 85 -3.52 -11.01 15.10
C VAL A 85 -2.40 -10.09 14.61
N THR A 86 -2.62 -9.30 13.58
CA THR A 86 -1.59 -8.38 13.05
C THR A 86 -1.18 -7.33 14.08
N LEU A 87 -2.15 -6.71 14.79
CA LEU A 87 -1.87 -5.74 15.84
C LEU A 87 -1.08 -6.34 17.01
N SER A 88 -1.41 -7.56 17.44
CA SER A 88 -0.64 -8.27 18.45
C SER A 88 0.79 -8.56 18.00
N THR A 89 0.96 -8.93 16.73
CA THR A 89 2.27 -9.17 16.13
C THR A 89 3.12 -7.89 16.05
N TYR A 90 2.52 -6.72 15.79
CA TYR A 90 3.20 -5.43 15.88
C TYR A 90 3.76 -5.17 17.28
N VAL A 91 2.94 -5.40 18.32
CA VAL A 91 3.38 -5.20 19.70
C VAL A 91 4.57 -6.11 20.02
N VAL A 92 4.51 -7.40 19.65
CA VAL A 92 5.62 -8.34 19.84
C VAL A 92 6.87 -7.87 19.11
N GLY A 93 6.76 -7.51 17.82
CA GLY A 93 7.89 -7.03 17.03
C GLY A 93 8.51 -5.75 17.59
N ALA A 94 7.69 -4.81 18.07
CA ALA A 94 8.16 -3.58 18.70
C ALA A 94 8.90 -3.83 20.02
N LEU A 95 8.42 -4.75 20.86
CA LEU A 95 9.10 -5.15 22.08
C LEU A 95 10.47 -5.79 21.78
N VAL A 96 10.53 -6.69 20.78
CA VAL A 96 11.78 -7.28 20.32
C VAL A 96 12.73 -6.20 19.79
N LEU A 97 12.25 -5.19 19.03
CA LEU A 97 13.07 -4.09 18.52
C LEU A 97 13.68 -3.25 19.65
N ILE A 98 12.87 -2.93 20.67
CA ILE A 98 13.35 -2.18 21.85
C ILE A 98 14.43 -2.95 22.59
N ALA A 99 14.26 -4.27 22.72
CA ALA A 99 15.18 -5.14 23.45
C ALA A 99 16.42 -5.55 22.62
N ALA A 100 16.42 -5.36 21.31
CA ALA A 100 17.48 -5.81 20.41
C ALA A 100 18.82 -5.10 20.69
N TYR A 101 19.90 -5.86 20.80
CA TYR A 101 21.26 -5.35 21.02
C TYR A 101 22.15 -5.54 19.80
N ASP A 102 21.96 -6.57 19.02
CA ASP A 102 22.78 -6.90 17.88
C ASP A 102 22.00 -6.83 16.54
N PHE A 103 22.74 -6.99 15.46
CA PHE A 103 22.19 -6.93 14.09
C PHE A 103 21.15 -8.01 13.81
N VAL A 104 21.36 -9.24 14.29
CA VAL A 104 20.47 -10.37 14.03
C VAL A 104 19.14 -10.16 14.75
N GLU A 105 19.18 -9.69 15.99
CA GLU A 105 17.99 -9.34 16.77
C GLU A 105 17.20 -8.21 16.12
N ILE A 106 17.89 -7.18 15.60
CA ILE A 106 17.23 -6.11 14.83
C ILE A 106 16.54 -6.67 13.58
N LEU A 107 17.21 -7.54 12.82
CA LEU A 107 16.60 -8.18 11.65
C LEU A 107 15.37 -9.01 12.01
N ILE A 108 15.43 -9.77 13.11
CA ILE A 108 14.28 -10.56 13.59
C ILE A 108 13.13 -9.63 13.98
N ALA A 109 13.40 -8.56 14.73
CA ALA A 109 12.38 -7.59 15.11
C ALA A 109 11.71 -6.96 13.89
N LEU A 110 12.51 -6.52 12.93
CA LEU A 110 12.02 -5.94 11.68
C LEU A 110 11.23 -6.96 10.85
N ALA A 111 11.65 -8.23 10.82
CA ALA A 111 10.92 -9.29 10.14
C ALA A 111 9.51 -9.49 10.74
N ILE A 112 9.40 -9.54 12.07
CA ILE A 112 8.11 -9.67 12.77
C ILE A 112 7.20 -8.48 12.48
N LEU A 113 7.75 -7.26 12.55
CA LEU A 113 7.00 -6.03 12.27
C LEU A 113 6.50 -5.98 10.82
N LEU A 114 7.38 -6.28 9.86
CA LEU A 114 7.04 -6.25 8.43
C LEU A 114 6.08 -7.37 8.02
N LEU A 115 6.18 -8.54 8.65
CA LEU A 115 5.20 -9.62 8.46
C LEU A 115 3.80 -9.17 8.89
N ALA A 116 3.69 -8.52 10.05
CA ALA A 116 2.43 -7.94 10.49
C ALA A 116 1.94 -6.84 9.54
N ALA A 117 2.84 -5.96 9.06
CA ALA A 117 2.53 -4.88 8.13
C ALA A 117 1.96 -5.40 6.80
N GLY A 118 2.58 -6.42 6.22
CA GLY A 118 2.06 -7.06 5.01
C GLY A 118 0.69 -7.68 5.17
N GLY A 119 0.45 -8.31 6.33
CA GLY A 119 -0.85 -8.87 6.68
C GLY A 119 -1.93 -7.81 6.88
N GLU A 120 -1.59 -6.77 7.61
CA GLU A 120 -2.46 -5.62 7.88
C GLU A 120 -2.92 -4.93 6.61
N TYR A 121 -1.98 -4.52 5.78
CA TYR A 121 -2.24 -3.84 4.51
C TYR A 121 -3.16 -4.66 3.59
N ASN A 122 -2.87 -5.95 3.43
CA ASN A 122 -3.68 -6.82 2.58
C ASN A 122 -5.11 -6.96 3.10
N THR A 123 -5.27 -7.04 4.43
CA THR A 123 -6.58 -7.13 5.07
C THR A 123 -7.36 -5.82 4.94
N ILE A 124 -6.69 -4.65 5.03
CA ILE A 124 -7.31 -3.33 4.78
C ILE A 124 -7.82 -3.26 3.35
N LEU A 125 -7.02 -3.59 2.34
CA LEU A 125 -7.44 -3.53 0.94
C LEU A 125 -8.71 -4.36 0.68
N VAL A 126 -8.77 -5.58 1.21
CA VAL A 126 -9.95 -6.44 1.08
C VAL A 126 -11.15 -5.84 1.82
N SER A 127 -10.95 -5.39 3.06
CA SER A 127 -12.01 -4.83 3.90
C SER A 127 -12.60 -3.53 3.33
N THR A 128 -11.79 -2.68 2.70
CA THR A 128 -12.24 -1.47 2.01
C THR A 128 -13.25 -1.82 0.90
N HIS A 129 -13.00 -2.92 0.17
CA HIS A 129 -13.95 -3.38 -0.85
C HIS A 129 -15.22 -3.98 -0.28
N GLU A 130 -15.20 -4.52 0.92
CA GLU A 130 -16.31 -5.21 1.55
C GLU A 130 -17.18 -4.29 2.43
N LEU A 131 -16.59 -3.24 3.03
CA LEU A 131 -17.27 -2.39 4.02
C LEU A 131 -17.72 -1.04 3.47
N PHE A 132 -17.15 -0.56 2.34
CA PHE A 132 -17.54 0.74 1.82
C PHE A 132 -18.58 0.69 0.71
N PRO A 133 -19.49 1.71 0.67
CA PRO A 133 -20.40 1.90 -0.43
C PRO A 133 -19.67 2.08 -1.76
N LYS A 134 -20.17 1.42 -2.80
CA LYS A 134 -19.64 1.40 -4.15
C LYS A 134 -19.28 2.81 -4.67
N LYS A 135 -20.16 3.79 -4.46
CA LYS A 135 -20.03 5.16 -4.94
C LYS A 135 -18.78 5.89 -4.39
N HIS A 136 -18.33 5.53 -3.18
CA HIS A 136 -17.24 6.23 -2.47
C HIS A 136 -15.98 5.37 -2.30
N ARG A 137 -16.06 4.10 -2.65
CA ARG A 137 -15.02 3.08 -2.42
C ARG A 137 -13.67 3.44 -3.04
N SER A 138 -13.68 3.80 -4.31
CA SER A 138 -12.46 4.16 -5.06
C SER A 138 -11.77 5.37 -4.46
N LYS A 139 -12.53 6.42 -4.13
CA LYS A 139 -11.99 7.64 -3.51
C LYS A 139 -11.47 7.35 -2.10
N ALA A 140 -12.20 6.57 -1.29
CA ALA A 140 -11.78 6.17 0.03
C ALA A 140 -10.45 5.40 -0.03
N LEU A 141 -10.37 4.38 -0.89
CA LEU A 141 -9.16 3.59 -1.08
C LEU A 141 -7.96 4.46 -1.49
N TYR A 142 -8.16 5.36 -2.45
CA TYR A 142 -7.10 6.24 -2.92
C TYR A 142 -6.56 7.16 -1.80
N LEU A 143 -7.46 7.69 -0.97
CA LEU A 143 -7.08 8.53 0.16
C LEU A 143 -6.45 7.72 1.30
N GLU A 144 -6.96 6.51 1.62
CA GLU A 144 -6.36 5.59 2.58
C GLU A 144 -4.92 5.27 2.20
N LEU A 145 -4.69 4.93 0.94
CA LEU A 145 -3.36 4.64 0.42
C LEU A 145 -2.43 5.87 0.50
N ASN A 146 -2.95 7.09 0.36
CA ASN A 146 -2.14 8.28 0.52
C ASN A 146 -1.61 8.47 1.95
N PHE A 147 -2.30 7.93 2.96
CA PHE A 147 -1.83 7.98 4.36
C PHE A 147 -0.59 7.10 4.61
N THR A 148 -0.22 6.19 3.70
CA THR A 148 1.07 5.49 3.77
C THR A 148 2.23 6.48 3.81
N ASN A 149 2.15 7.58 3.07
CA ASN A 149 3.21 8.59 3.05
C ASN A 149 3.42 9.25 4.42
N VAL A 150 2.33 9.43 5.19
CA VAL A 150 2.40 10.00 6.56
C VAL A 150 3.19 9.06 7.48
N GLY A 151 3.10 7.75 7.28
CA GLY A 151 3.87 6.77 8.07
C GLY A 151 5.37 6.97 7.94
N GLY A 152 5.88 7.12 6.72
CA GLY A 152 7.29 7.42 6.47
C GLY A 152 7.73 8.76 7.07
N ILE A 153 6.90 9.81 6.94
CA ILE A 153 7.14 11.12 7.54
C ILE A 153 7.30 11.00 9.08
N VAL A 154 6.36 10.34 9.73
CA VAL A 154 6.38 10.20 11.20
C VAL A 154 7.56 9.37 11.66
N ALA A 155 7.87 8.24 10.99
CA ALA A 155 9.00 7.39 11.33
C ALA A 155 10.33 8.16 11.28
N THR A 156 10.57 8.87 10.18
CA THR A 156 11.83 9.61 9.97
C THR A 156 11.90 10.87 10.83
N ALA A 157 10.78 11.58 11.04
CA ALA A 157 10.76 12.72 11.95
C ALA A 157 11.12 12.30 13.40
N LEU A 158 10.58 11.18 13.87
CA LEU A 158 10.94 10.62 15.19
C LEU A 158 12.39 10.15 15.24
N ALA A 159 12.91 9.55 14.17
CA ALA A 159 14.31 9.15 14.09
C ALA A 159 15.27 10.36 14.16
N ILE A 160 14.94 11.44 13.45
CA ILE A 160 15.73 12.69 13.47
C ILE A 160 15.70 13.34 14.86
N VAL A 161 14.54 13.40 15.52
CA VAL A 161 14.40 13.98 16.86
C VAL A 161 15.16 13.16 17.90
N ALA A 162 15.17 11.83 17.78
CA ALA A 162 15.82 10.91 18.71
C ALA A 162 17.31 10.63 18.39
N ILE A 163 17.99 11.53 17.67
CA ILE A 163 19.36 11.33 17.15
C ILE A 163 20.44 11.16 18.24
N THR A 164 20.10 11.32 19.52
CA THR A 164 21.07 11.28 20.64
C THR A 164 21.74 9.92 20.80
N SER A 165 21.04 8.82 20.52
CA SER A 165 21.61 7.47 20.52
C SER A 165 20.74 6.48 19.78
N VAL A 166 21.33 5.40 19.27
CA VAL A 166 20.62 4.29 18.64
C VAL A 166 19.58 3.67 19.58
N SER A 167 19.93 3.53 20.87
CA SER A 167 18.99 3.01 21.87
C SER A 167 17.79 3.90 22.06
N SER A 168 17.97 5.23 22.08
CA SER A 168 16.87 6.20 22.17
C SER A 168 15.97 6.16 20.93
N GLN A 169 16.56 6.02 19.74
CA GLN A 169 15.77 5.86 18.50
C GLN A 169 14.94 4.59 18.52
N LYS A 170 15.53 3.42 18.84
CA LYS A 170 14.81 2.14 18.94
C LYS A 170 13.67 2.21 19.96
N LEU A 171 13.94 2.81 21.12
CA LEU A 171 12.94 2.98 22.18
C LEU A 171 11.76 3.84 21.69
N LEU A 172 12.06 5.01 21.13
CA LEU A 172 11.02 5.93 20.66
C LEU A 172 10.20 5.33 19.52
N LEU A 173 10.89 4.74 18.53
CA LEU A 173 10.24 4.11 17.38
C LEU A 173 9.41 2.89 17.81
N GLY A 174 9.92 2.05 18.70
CA GLY A 174 9.17 0.89 19.21
C GLY A 174 7.96 1.28 20.06
N ILE A 175 8.10 2.24 20.98
CA ILE A 175 6.98 2.75 21.79
C ILE A 175 5.91 3.38 20.89
N SER A 176 6.27 4.13 19.86
CA SER A 176 5.29 4.73 18.95
C SER A 176 4.51 3.67 18.17
N VAL A 177 5.15 2.56 17.74
CA VAL A 177 4.42 1.42 17.13
C VAL A 177 3.39 0.86 18.11
N ILE A 178 3.79 0.61 19.35
CA ILE A 178 2.88 0.07 20.38
C ILE A 178 1.71 1.05 20.63
N ALA A 179 1.99 2.33 20.75
CA ALA A 179 0.97 3.36 21.01
C ALA A 179 -0.04 3.44 19.84
N VAL A 180 0.44 3.47 18.60
CA VAL A 180 -0.42 3.51 17.41
C VAL A 180 -1.21 2.21 17.27
N ALA A 181 -0.58 1.04 17.47
CA ALA A 181 -1.28 -0.24 17.43
C ALA A 181 -2.39 -0.33 18.49
N LEU A 182 -2.17 0.22 19.70
CA LEU A 182 -3.19 0.29 20.73
C LEU A 182 -4.36 1.22 20.33
N VAL A 183 -4.07 2.38 19.74
CA VAL A 183 -5.11 3.28 19.24
C VAL A 183 -5.95 2.59 18.16
N ILE A 184 -5.31 1.93 17.19
CA ILE A 184 -6.00 1.18 16.15
C ILE A 184 -6.86 0.07 16.76
N PHE A 185 -6.31 -0.68 17.74
CA PHE A 185 -7.04 -1.73 18.44
C PHE A 185 -8.32 -1.19 19.10
N LEU A 186 -8.23 -0.08 19.84
CA LEU A 186 -9.39 0.53 20.49
C LEU A 186 -10.46 0.99 19.49
N ILE A 187 -10.05 1.58 18.36
CA ILE A 187 -10.98 1.97 17.29
C ILE A 187 -11.66 0.72 16.72
N ARG A 188 -10.89 -0.35 16.43
CA ARG A 188 -11.39 -1.58 15.79
C ARG A 188 -12.28 -2.44 16.68
N LEU A 189 -12.24 -2.28 17.99
CA LEU A 189 -13.22 -2.91 18.87
C LEU A 189 -14.67 -2.56 18.49
N ARG A 190 -14.88 -1.35 17.96
CA ARG A 190 -16.18 -0.80 17.58
C ARG A 190 -16.52 -0.98 16.09
N LEU A 191 -15.68 -1.64 15.31
CA LEU A 191 -15.94 -1.87 13.90
C LEU A 191 -16.66 -3.20 13.67
N PRO A 192 -17.54 -3.30 12.62
CA PRO A 192 -18.20 -4.53 12.28
C PRO A 192 -17.24 -5.56 11.68
N GLU A 193 -17.62 -6.83 11.72
CA GLU A 193 -17.08 -7.83 10.82
C GLU A 193 -17.65 -7.63 9.41
N SER A 194 -16.97 -8.13 8.38
CA SER A 194 -17.47 -8.05 7.01
C SER A 194 -18.72 -8.90 6.84
N VAL A 195 -19.86 -8.23 6.57
CA VAL A 195 -21.12 -8.89 6.30
C VAL A 195 -21.00 -9.78 5.06
N MET A 196 -20.26 -9.33 4.03
CA MET A 196 -20.01 -10.12 2.81
C MET A 196 -19.21 -11.40 3.11
N TRP A 197 -18.27 -11.34 4.04
CA TRP A 197 -17.51 -12.52 4.45
C TRP A 197 -18.38 -13.48 5.27
N LEU A 198 -19.20 -12.97 6.19
CA LEU A 198 -20.12 -13.78 7.00
C LEU A 198 -21.13 -14.53 6.13
N GLU A 199 -21.71 -13.87 5.12
CA GLU A 199 -22.59 -14.52 4.15
C GLU A 199 -21.89 -15.66 3.40
N LYS A 200 -20.66 -15.43 2.94
CA LYS A 200 -19.84 -16.46 2.25
C LYS A 200 -19.48 -17.63 3.15
N SER A 201 -19.28 -17.36 4.44
CA SER A 201 -18.92 -18.39 5.43
C SER A 201 -20.12 -19.19 5.93
N GLY A 202 -21.34 -18.85 5.48
CA GLY A 202 -22.58 -19.50 5.91
C GLY A 202 -23.08 -19.04 7.28
N GLU A 203 -22.52 -17.95 7.83
CA GLU A 203 -22.89 -17.38 9.13
C GLU A 203 -24.02 -16.34 9.00
N GLU A 204 -25.13 -16.70 8.33
CA GLU A 204 -26.24 -15.77 8.02
C GLU A 204 -26.84 -15.09 9.26
N ASN A 205 -26.94 -15.78 10.39
CA ASN A 205 -27.47 -15.20 11.62
C ASN A 205 -26.55 -14.13 12.21
N THR A 206 -25.22 -14.34 12.13
CA THR A 206 -24.21 -13.37 12.55
C THR A 206 -24.21 -12.19 11.58
N ALA A 207 -24.29 -12.44 10.27
CA ALA A 207 -24.40 -11.41 9.25
C ALA A 207 -25.62 -10.49 9.47
N GLY A 208 -26.79 -11.08 9.78
CA GLY A 208 -28.00 -10.31 10.09
C GLY A 208 -27.87 -9.46 11.35
N ARG A 209 -27.19 -9.94 12.39
CA ARG A 209 -26.92 -9.15 13.62
C ARG A 209 -25.96 -7.99 13.34
N GLU A 210 -24.82 -8.23 12.71
CA GLU A 210 -23.86 -7.18 12.34
C GLU A 210 -24.53 -6.13 11.44
N PHE A 211 -25.36 -6.57 10.49
CA PHE A 211 -26.12 -5.69 9.61
C PHE A 211 -27.10 -4.80 10.38
N ALA A 212 -27.89 -5.36 11.30
CA ALA A 212 -28.86 -4.61 12.10
C ALA A 212 -28.16 -3.62 13.05
N GLU A 213 -27.06 -4.05 13.69
CA GLU A 213 -26.36 -3.26 14.69
C GLU A 213 -25.62 -2.07 14.07
N TYR A 214 -24.89 -2.29 12.97
CA TYR A 214 -23.99 -1.28 12.41
C TYR A 214 -24.56 -0.50 11.23
N TYR A 215 -25.43 -1.13 10.44
CA TYR A 215 -26.04 -0.48 9.28
C TYR A 215 -27.48 -0.03 9.54
N HIS A 216 -28.03 -0.31 10.74
CA HIS A 216 -29.38 0.04 11.15
C HIS A 216 -30.46 -0.41 10.18
N GLY A 217 -30.21 -1.50 9.45
CA GLY A 217 -31.13 -2.11 8.50
C GLY A 217 -32.01 -3.17 9.17
N SER A 218 -33.20 -3.44 8.59
CA SER A 218 -34.04 -4.56 9.01
C SER A 218 -33.63 -5.82 8.28
N PRO A 219 -33.10 -6.86 8.97
CA PRO A 219 -32.78 -8.13 8.35
C PRO A 219 -34.01 -8.82 7.72
N GLU A 220 -35.21 -8.62 8.33
CA GLU A 220 -36.46 -9.16 7.83
C GLU A 220 -36.84 -8.52 6.50
N ALA A 221 -36.70 -7.17 6.38
CA ALA A 221 -37.01 -6.46 5.14
C ALA A 221 -36.08 -6.87 3.99
N VAL A 222 -34.79 -7.12 4.28
CA VAL A 222 -33.83 -7.63 3.29
C VAL A 222 -34.18 -9.04 2.85
N LYS A 223 -34.54 -9.92 3.81
CA LYS A 223 -34.99 -11.31 3.52
C LYS A 223 -36.28 -11.37 2.74
N ALA A 224 -37.20 -10.44 3.01
CA ALA A 224 -38.49 -10.33 2.29
C ALA A 224 -38.35 -9.74 0.87
N GLY A 225 -37.15 -9.19 0.52
CA GLY A 225 -36.94 -8.51 -0.77
C GLY A 225 -37.65 -7.15 -0.86
N GLU A 226 -38.09 -6.59 0.27
CA GLU A 226 -38.85 -5.33 0.34
C GLU A 226 -37.95 -4.09 0.17
N THR A 227 -36.65 -4.28 0.23
CA THR A 227 -35.68 -3.21 -0.09
C THR A 227 -35.61 -3.06 -1.60
N HIS A 228 -36.28 -2.02 -2.12
CA HIS A 228 -36.17 -1.60 -3.52
C HIS A 228 -34.75 -1.08 -3.80
N ILE A 229 -33.83 -2.03 -3.97
CA ILE A 229 -32.51 -1.71 -4.50
C ILE A 229 -32.72 -1.56 -6.00
N THR A 230 -32.65 -0.33 -6.48
CA THR A 230 -32.65 -0.07 -7.92
C THR A 230 -31.46 -0.84 -8.51
N LYS A 231 -31.74 -1.97 -9.16
CA LYS A 231 -30.73 -2.63 -10.00
C LYS A 231 -30.40 -1.62 -11.09
N GLU A 232 -29.26 -0.93 -10.93
CA GLU A 232 -28.73 -0.18 -12.05
C GLU A 232 -28.58 -1.15 -13.23
N ALA A 233 -29.03 -0.73 -14.41
CA ALA A 233 -28.92 -1.52 -15.63
C ALA A 233 -27.50 -2.06 -15.78
N GLU A 234 -27.35 -3.37 -15.97
CA GLU A 234 -26.06 -3.97 -16.23
C GLU A 234 -25.42 -3.25 -17.42
N PRO A 235 -24.21 -2.71 -17.28
CA PRO A 235 -23.53 -2.13 -18.43
C PRO A 235 -23.30 -3.24 -19.44
N GLY A 236 -23.70 -2.99 -20.70
CA GLY A 236 -23.58 -3.97 -21.78
C GLY A 236 -22.20 -4.60 -21.85
N GLU A 237 -22.11 -5.86 -22.31
CA GLU A 237 -20.90 -6.69 -22.40
C GLU A 237 -19.69 -5.92 -22.98
N ARG A 238 -18.89 -5.34 -22.10
CA ARG A 238 -17.57 -4.84 -22.52
C ARG A 238 -16.63 -6.03 -22.61
N LYS A 239 -15.97 -6.21 -23.73
CA LYS A 239 -14.92 -7.22 -23.89
C LYS A 239 -13.79 -6.94 -22.89
N HIS A 240 -13.73 -7.75 -21.86
CA HIS A 240 -12.69 -7.67 -20.84
C HIS A 240 -11.40 -8.33 -21.33
N PRO A 241 -10.21 -7.74 -21.10
CA PRO A 241 -8.97 -8.38 -21.44
C PRO A 241 -8.79 -9.68 -20.66
N GLY A 242 -8.17 -10.68 -21.29
CA GLY A 242 -7.95 -11.98 -20.68
C GLY A 242 -7.20 -11.94 -19.34
N LYS A 243 -7.41 -12.93 -18.48
CA LYS A 243 -6.77 -13.01 -17.16
C LYS A 243 -5.24 -12.93 -17.24
N ALA A 244 -4.64 -13.64 -18.23
CA ALA A 244 -3.20 -13.63 -18.45
C ALA A 244 -2.67 -12.23 -18.77
N PHE A 245 -3.35 -11.45 -19.61
CA PHE A 245 -2.99 -10.08 -19.93
C PHE A 245 -3.04 -9.20 -18.65
N ARG A 246 -4.11 -9.30 -17.85
CA ARG A 246 -4.25 -8.53 -16.62
C ARG A 246 -3.16 -8.85 -15.60
N LEU A 247 -2.80 -10.14 -15.45
CA LEU A 247 -1.72 -10.57 -14.56
C LEU A 247 -0.35 -10.07 -15.05
N ALA A 248 -0.04 -10.26 -16.32
CA ALA A 248 1.26 -9.87 -16.87
C ALA A 248 1.44 -8.34 -16.83
N VAL A 249 0.46 -7.60 -17.37
CA VAL A 249 0.56 -6.14 -17.44
C VAL A 249 0.47 -5.52 -16.04
N GLY A 250 -0.49 -5.96 -15.21
CA GLY A 250 -0.59 -5.50 -13.83
C GLY A 250 0.64 -5.85 -12.98
N GLY A 251 1.21 -7.04 -13.20
CA GLY A 251 2.46 -7.46 -12.54
C GLY A 251 3.65 -6.58 -12.91
N ILE A 252 3.83 -6.23 -14.21
CA ILE A 252 4.91 -5.35 -14.66
C ILE A 252 4.71 -3.91 -14.16
N ILE A 253 3.47 -3.39 -14.19
CA ILE A 253 3.16 -2.07 -13.64
C ILE A 253 3.52 -2.01 -12.16
N GLY A 254 3.03 -2.97 -11.35
CA GLY A 254 3.32 -3.02 -9.93
C GLY A 254 4.80 -3.27 -9.62
N TRP A 255 5.48 -4.10 -10.42
CA TRP A 255 6.92 -4.31 -10.30
C TRP A 255 7.70 -3.02 -10.59
N SER A 256 7.35 -2.31 -11.66
CA SER A 256 8.00 -1.05 -12.01
C SER A 256 7.83 0.00 -10.92
N TYR A 257 6.63 0.09 -10.30
CA TYR A 257 6.43 0.94 -9.14
C TYR A 257 7.33 0.50 -7.96
N THR A 258 7.24 -0.77 -7.55
CA THR A 258 7.92 -1.23 -6.33
C THR A 258 9.44 -1.15 -6.46
N ALA A 259 9.99 -1.59 -7.60
CA ALA A 259 11.43 -1.51 -7.86
C ALA A 259 11.89 -0.06 -8.00
N GLY A 260 11.18 0.76 -8.78
CA GLY A 260 11.53 2.16 -8.99
C GLY A 260 11.43 3.00 -7.71
N PHE A 261 10.38 2.85 -6.91
CA PHE A 261 10.27 3.50 -5.61
C PHE A 261 11.40 3.06 -4.65
N SER A 262 11.72 1.77 -4.64
CA SER A 262 12.80 1.26 -3.80
C SER A 262 14.16 1.82 -4.22
N LEU A 263 14.44 1.90 -5.52
CA LEU A 263 15.69 2.49 -6.03
C LEU A 263 15.68 4.01 -5.82
N GLY A 264 14.73 4.72 -6.38
CA GLY A 264 14.73 6.19 -6.44
C GLY A 264 14.53 6.87 -5.10
N VAL A 265 13.99 6.16 -4.10
CA VAL A 265 13.62 6.76 -2.81
C VAL A 265 14.30 6.08 -1.62
N LEU A 266 14.14 4.77 -1.49
CA LEU A 266 14.50 4.09 -0.24
C LEU A 266 15.97 3.66 -0.21
N ALA A 267 16.50 3.15 -1.32
CA ALA A 267 17.86 2.61 -1.38
C ALA A 267 18.91 3.67 -1.76
N ILE A 268 18.52 4.74 -2.46
CA ILE A 268 19.46 5.80 -2.89
C ILE A 268 20.17 6.46 -1.68
N GLY A 269 19.45 6.67 -0.58
CA GLY A 269 20.01 7.20 0.66
C GLY A 269 21.08 6.27 1.23
N PRO A 270 20.74 5.04 1.66
CA PRO A 270 21.70 4.08 2.23
C PRO A 270 22.88 3.77 1.31
N TYR A 271 22.70 3.75 -0.01
CA TYR A 271 23.77 3.40 -0.94
C TYR A 271 24.73 4.55 -1.25
N PHE A 272 24.20 5.77 -1.44
CA PHE A 272 25.01 6.90 -1.92
C PHE A 272 25.07 8.09 -0.96
N PHE A 273 24.03 8.26 -0.12
CA PHE A 273 23.91 9.40 0.78
C PHE A 273 23.54 8.98 2.21
N PRO A 274 24.36 8.14 2.90
CA PRO A 274 23.99 7.57 4.21
C PRO A 274 23.61 8.61 5.25
N SER A 275 24.28 9.76 5.26
CA SER A 275 23.99 10.88 6.18
C SER A 275 22.69 11.62 5.87
N LEU A 276 22.12 11.46 4.67
CA LEU A 276 20.89 12.10 4.23
C LEU A 276 19.71 11.14 4.17
N THR A 277 19.89 9.85 4.51
CA THR A 277 18.85 8.81 4.39
C THR A 277 17.53 9.23 5.02
N ASP A 278 17.54 9.71 6.27
CA ASP A 278 16.32 10.11 6.96
C ASP A 278 15.65 11.32 6.31
N TYR A 279 16.44 12.30 5.83
CA TYR A 279 15.89 13.46 5.11
C TYR A 279 15.32 13.07 3.75
N ILE A 280 15.93 12.12 3.04
CA ILE A 280 15.44 11.60 1.76
C ILE A 280 14.06 10.97 1.98
N ILE A 281 13.91 10.10 2.97
CA ILE A 281 12.61 9.46 3.27
C ILE A 281 11.58 10.50 3.73
N LEU A 282 11.99 11.46 4.58
CA LEU A 282 11.11 12.52 5.06
C LEU A 282 10.56 13.38 3.92
N ILE A 283 11.45 13.91 3.07
CA ILE A 283 11.08 14.77 1.94
C ILE A 283 10.26 13.98 0.91
N SER A 284 10.60 12.71 0.66
CA SER A 284 9.80 11.82 -0.16
C SER A 284 8.37 11.71 0.36
N GLY A 285 8.21 11.39 1.64
CA GLY A 285 6.89 11.26 2.26
C GLY A 285 6.06 12.54 2.16
N VAL A 286 6.66 13.70 2.46
CA VAL A 286 5.98 15.01 2.36
C VAL A 286 5.55 15.30 0.93
N SER A 287 6.46 15.15 -0.03
CA SER A 287 6.19 15.41 -1.45
C SER A 287 5.10 14.49 -2.00
N ALA A 288 5.20 13.20 -1.68
CA ALA A 288 4.24 12.19 -2.08
C ALA A 288 2.86 12.45 -1.45
N PHE A 289 2.80 12.74 -0.14
CA PHE A 289 1.54 13.03 0.54
C PHE A 289 0.81 14.24 -0.07
N LEU A 290 1.55 15.33 -0.35
CA LEU A 290 0.97 16.51 -1.00
C LEU A 290 0.47 16.20 -2.42
N GLY A 291 1.27 15.45 -3.21
CA GLY A 291 0.86 15.00 -4.54
C GLY A 291 -0.36 14.08 -4.54
N GLY A 292 -0.53 13.29 -3.48
CA GLY A 292 -1.63 12.34 -3.33
C GLY A 292 -3.01 12.97 -3.16
N PHE A 293 -3.11 14.26 -2.84
CA PHE A 293 -4.41 14.95 -2.80
C PHE A 293 -5.11 15.03 -4.17
N ILE A 294 -4.43 14.74 -5.27
CA ILE A 294 -5.08 14.52 -6.57
C ILE A 294 -6.15 13.41 -6.48
N GLY A 295 -6.03 12.51 -5.50
CA GLY A 295 -7.01 11.47 -5.20
C GLY A 295 -8.41 11.98 -4.86
N ILE A 296 -8.56 13.23 -4.42
CA ILE A 296 -9.87 13.85 -4.21
C ILE A 296 -10.68 13.88 -5.52
N PHE A 297 -9.99 13.99 -6.66
CA PHE A 297 -10.57 13.98 -7.98
C PHE A 297 -10.53 12.61 -8.66
N SER A 298 -10.09 11.56 -7.96
CA SER A 298 -9.85 10.22 -8.51
C SER A 298 -11.07 9.64 -9.23
N ASP A 299 -12.29 9.91 -8.75
CA ASP A 299 -13.54 9.43 -9.38
C ASP A 299 -13.80 10.09 -10.74
N ARG A 300 -13.19 11.24 -11.04
CA ARG A 300 -13.34 11.98 -12.30
C ARG A 300 -12.16 11.77 -13.27
N LEU A 301 -11.06 11.24 -12.78
CA LEU A 301 -9.83 11.06 -13.55
C LEU A 301 -9.75 9.65 -14.14
N SER A 302 -9.33 9.55 -15.39
CA SER A 302 -9.07 8.28 -16.06
C SER A 302 -7.85 7.60 -15.45
N ARG A 303 -8.01 6.36 -14.95
CA ARG A 303 -6.91 5.54 -14.43
C ARG A 303 -5.83 5.29 -15.48
N ARG A 304 -6.23 5.07 -16.71
CA ARG A 304 -5.30 4.88 -17.84
C ARG A 304 -4.40 6.09 -18.07
N ASN A 305 -5.00 7.29 -18.03
CA ASN A 305 -4.26 8.52 -18.22
C ASN A 305 -3.34 8.81 -17.04
N MET A 306 -3.82 8.61 -15.80
CA MET A 306 -3.00 8.80 -14.60
C MET A 306 -1.78 7.90 -14.61
N LEU A 307 -1.92 6.59 -14.88
CA LEU A 307 -0.79 5.66 -15.02
C LEU A 307 0.19 6.11 -16.10
N THR A 308 -0.32 6.45 -17.29
CA THR A 308 0.54 6.78 -18.43
C THR A 308 1.31 8.08 -18.21
N TYR A 309 0.64 9.14 -17.74
CA TYR A 309 1.30 10.44 -17.58
C TYR A 309 2.24 10.49 -16.37
N SER A 310 1.89 9.82 -15.27
CA SER A 310 2.78 9.78 -14.11
C SER A 310 4.09 9.04 -14.42
N ILE A 311 4.01 7.90 -15.13
CA ILE A 311 5.24 7.16 -15.47
C ILE A 311 6.09 7.88 -16.53
N ILE A 312 5.48 8.62 -17.46
CA ILE A 312 6.22 9.52 -18.36
C ILE A 312 6.94 10.60 -17.54
N GLY A 313 6.26 11.19 -16.55
CA GLY A 313 6.88 12.15 -15.64
C GLY A 313 8.06 11.55 -14.89
N MET A 314 7.93 10.31 -14.36
CA MET A 314 9.03 9.61 -13.70
C MET A 314 10.23 9.43 -14.62
N ILE A 315 10.02 8.97 -15.85
CA ILE A 315 11.09 8.80 -16.86
C ILE A 315 11.78 10.12 -17.16
N VAL A 316 11.02 11.19 -17.40
CA VAL A 316 11.58 12.52 -17.72
C VAL A 316 12.44 13.01 -16.55
N VAL A 317 11.95 12.91 -15.32
CA VAL A 317 12.70 13.38 -14.15
C VAL A 317 13.93 12.52 -13.89
N THR A 318 13.85 11.20 -13.99
CA THR A 318 15.03 10.32 -13.85
C THR A 318 16.06 10.59 -14.95
N PHE A 319 15.62 10.85 -16.19
CA PHE A 319 16.52 11.29 -17.26
C PHE A 319 17.19 12.63 -16.94
N LEU A 320 16.45 13.59 -16.37
CA LEU A 320 17.04 14.83 -15.89
C LEU A 320 18.07 14.60 -14.78
N PHE A 321 17.83 13.68 -13.85
CA PHE A 321 18.85 13.27 -12.87
C PHE A 321 20.13 12.80 -13.55
N ILE A 322 20.04 11.96 -14.57
CA ILE A 322 21.17 11.42 -15.31
C ILE A 322 21.96 12.54 -16.00
N VAL A 323 21.29 13.40 -16.76
CA VAL A 323 21.99 14.44 -17.55
C VAL A 323 22.50 15.59 -16.69
N THR A 324 21.96 15.80 -15.51
CA THR A 324 22.40 16.85 -14.57
C THR A 324 23.24 16.29 -13.42
N GLU A 325 23.73 15.05 -13.50
CA GLU A 325 24.49 14.39 -12.44
C GLU A 325 25.63 15.25 -11.90
N LYS A 326 26.46 15.81 -12.80
CA LYS A 326 27.59 16.68 -12.42
C LYS A 326 27.16 17.98 -11.75
N VAL A 327 25.92 18.43 -11.99
CA VAL A 327 25.39 19.66 -11.38
C VAL A 327 24.90 19.39 -9.98
N TRP A 328 24.03 18.39 -9.80
CA TRP A 328 23.43 18.14 -8.49
C TRP A 328 24.37 17.43 -7.51
N LEU A 329 25.46 16.81 -7.97
CA LEU A 329 26.53 16.35 -7.08
C LEU A 329 27.29 17.53 -6.42
N VAL A 330 27.26 18.71 -7.02
CA VAL A 330 27.88 19.94 -6.47
C VAL A 330 26.84 20.81 -5.76
N ASP A 331 25.66 20.96 -6.36
CA ASP A 331 24.55 21.75 -5.82
C ASP A 331 23.34 20.86 -5.52
N MET A 332 23.22 20.46 -4.26
CA MET A 332 22.12 19.62 -3.79
C MET A 332 20.73 20.23 -3.94
N ILE A 333 20.61 21.54 -4.21
CA ILE A 333 19.30 22.17 -4.47
C ILE A 333 18.65 21.55 -5.72
N VAL A 334 19.44 21.31 -6.76
CA VAL A 334 18.97 20.67 -8.01
C VAL A 334 18.51 19.24 -7.72
N PHE A 335 19.26 18.48 -6.89
CA PHE A 335 18.85 17.15 -6.44
C PHE A 335 17.47 17.20 -5.76
N TRP A 336 17.28 18.06 -4.79
CA TRP A 336 16.04 18.13 -4.03
C TRP A 336 14.84 18.56 -4.89
N LEU A 337 15.03 19.49 -5.82
CA LEU A 337 13.94 19.90 -6.73
C LEU A 337 13.49 18.75 -7.64
N LEU A 338 14.43 18.04 -8.26
CA LEU A 338 14.11 16.87 -9.08
C LEU A 338 13.50 15.74 -8.22
N PHE A 339 14.02 15.54 -7.02
CA PHE A 339 13.56 14.51 -6.10
C PHE A 339 12.11 14.73 -5.65
N VAL A 340 11.72 15.96 -5.34
CA VAL A 340 10.33 16.32 -5.01
C VAL A 340 9.39 16.00 -6.16
N VAL A 341 9.74 16.40 -7.39
CA VAL A 341 8.90 16.13 -8.58
C VAL A 341 8.80 14.64 -8.85
N LEU A 342 9.91 13.90 -8.75
CA LEU A 342 9.94 12.45 -8.91
C LEU A 342 8.98 11.77 -7.94
N ASN A 343 9.02 12.14 -6.66
CA ASN A 343 8.18 11.56 -5.62
C ASN A 343 6.68 11.86 -5.82
N ILE A 344 6.32 13.05 -6.29
CA ILE A 344 4.94 13.36 -6.66
C ILE A 344 4.46 12.41 -7.76
N MET A 345 5.26 12.22 -8.83
CA MET A 345 4.91 11.33 -9.95
C MET A 345 4.84 9.86 -9.52
N ILE A 346 5.81 9.39 -8.72
CA ILE A 346 5.82 8.04 -8.15
C ILE A 346 4.55 7.80 -7.32
N ASN A 347 4.15 8.76 -6.48
CA ASN A 347 2.98 8.58 -5.64
C ASN A 347 1.67 8.55 -6.44
N ILE A 348 1.52 9.40 -7.45
CA ILE A 348 0.35 9.36 -8.34
C ILE A 348 0.26 8.01 -9.04
N PHE A 349 1.40 7.49 -9.50
CA PHE A 349 1.49 6.16 -10.12
C PHE A 349 1.10 5.06 -9.13
N PHE A 350 1.65 5.09 -7.93
CA PHE A 350 1.35 4.15 -6.84
C PHE A 350 -0.13 4.08 -6.51
N LEU A 351 -0.73 5.23 -6.18
CA LEU A 351 -2.14 5.29 -5.79
C LEU A 351 -3.06 4.76 -6.90
N THR A 352 -2.69 5.03 -8.15
CA THR A 352 -3.45 4.58 -9.32
C THR A 352 -3.26 3.09 -9.58
N GLU A 353 -2.03 2.57 -9.47
CA GLU A 353 -1.71 1.16 -9.66
C GLU A 353 -2.39 0.30 -8.60
N ASP A 354 -2.26 0.68 -7.33
CA ASP A 354 -2.79 -0.12 -6.21
C ASP A 354 -4.31 -0.15 -6.20
N THR A 355 -4.96 0.95 -6.57
CA THR A 355 -6.40 1.01 -6.77
C THR A 355 -6.82 0.12 -7.95
N LEU A 356 -6.17 0.27 -9.10
CA LEU A 356 -6.46 -0.53 -10.30
C LEU A 356 -6.28 -2.01 -10.02
N LYS A 357 -5.20 -2.41 -9.36
CA LYS A 357 -4.87 -3.80 -8.99
C LYS A 357 -6.01 -4.49 -8.24
N SER A 358 -6.74 -3.76 -7.42
CA SER A 358 -7.87 -4.29 -6.66
C SER A 358 -9.18 -4.28 -7.44
N GLU A 359 -9.34 -3.36 -8.40
CA GLU A 359 -10.58 -3.15 -9.17
C GLU A 359 -10.74 -4.10 -10.38
N VAL A 360 -9.65 -4.57 -10.96
CA VAL A 360 -9.67 -5.32 -12.24
C VAL A 360 -10.03 -6.79 -12.14
N TRP A 361 -10.35 -7.31 -10.97
CA TRP A 361 -10.64 -8.73 -10.79
C TRP A 361 -12.10 -8.98 -10.39
N PRO A 362 -12.69 -10.11 -10.85
CA PRO A 362 -14.00 -10.52 -10.41
C PRO A 362 -14.00 -10.77 -8.89
N VAL A 363 -15.15 -10.61 -8.27
CA VAL A 363 -15.32 -10.83 -6.81
C VAL A 363 -14.78 -12.20 -6.40
N LYS A 364 -15.10 -13.24 -7.19
CA LYS A 364 -14.57 -14.60 -7.01
C LYS A 364 -13.11 -14.65 -7.48
N GLY A 365 -12.17 -14.74 -6.54
CA GLY A 365 -10.73 -14.83 -6.81
C GLY A 365 -9.97 -13.49 -6.80
N ARG A 366 -10.64 -12.37 -6.46
CA ARG A 366 -9.98 -11.06 -6.38
C ARG A 366 -8.76 -11.09 -5.46
N GLY A 367 -8.88 -11.62 -4.26
CA GLY A 367 -7.78 -11.73 -3.31
C GLY A 367 -6.60 -12.54 -3.88
N THR A 368 -6.88 -13.67 -4.51
CA THR A 368 -5.84 -14.53 -5.13
C THR A 368 -5.10 -13.79 -6.26
N PHE A 369 -5.83 -13.17 -7.20
CA PHE A 369 -5.19 -12.49 -8.32
C PHE A 369 -4.44 -11.22 -7.90
N THR A 370 -5.00 -10.44 -6.99
CA THR A 370 -4.30 -9.29 -6.37
C THR A 370 -3.04 -9.75 -5.64
N GLY A 371 -3.11 -10.86 -4.91
CA GLY A 371 -1.95 -11.47 -4.27
C GLY A 371 -0.87 -11.90 -5.25
N ILE A 372 -1.23 -12.54 -6.39
CA ILE A 372 -0.27 -12.92 -7.43
C ILE A 372 0.43 -11.68 -8.03
N VAL A 373 -0.32 -10.62 -8.35
CA VAL A 373 0.27 -9.37 -8.84
C VAL A 373 1.26 -8.82 -7.81
N ARG A 374 0.92 -8.90 -6.52
CA ARG A 374 1.78 -8.43 -5.43
C ARG A 374 3.05 -9.29 -5.28
N VAL A 375 2.95 -10.61 -5.47
CA VAL A 375 4.12 -11.50 -5.52
C VAL A 375 5.08 -11.10 -6.65
N ILE A 376 4.54 -10.81 -7.82
CA ILE A 376 5.35 -10.35 -8.96
C ILE A 376 6.00 -8.99 -8.65
N SER A 377 5.24 -8.06 -8.09
CA SER A 377 5.71 -6.70 -7.78
C SER A 377 6.80 -6.69 -6.71
N LEU A 378 6.51 -7.19 -5.52
CA LEU A 378 7.44 -7.20 -4.39
C LEU A 378 8.57 -8.23 -4.60
N GLY A 379 8.23 -9.47 -4.98
CA GLY A 379 9.22 -10.51 -5.19
C GLY A 379 10.19 -10.19 -6.32
N GLY A 380 9.68 -9.62 -7.42
CA GLY A 380 10.50 -9.19 -8.54
C GLY A 380 11.39 -7.99 -8.27
N SER A 381 11.03 -7.13 -7.29
CA SER A 381 11.86 -5.97 -6.91
C SER A 381 13.10 -6.36 -6.10
N ILE A 382 13.04 -7.45 -5.33
CA ILE A 382 14.14 -7.90 -4.45
C ILE A 382 15.48 -8.05 -5.19
N PRO A 383 15.57 -8.84 -6.28
CA PRO A 383 16.84 -8.97 -6.99
C PRO A 383 17.33 -7.65 -7.60
N VAL A 384 16.43 -6.79 -8.06
CA VAL A 384 16.79 -5.48 -8.62
C VAL A 384 17.43 -4.59 -7.57
N ILE A 385 16.83 -4.48 -6.38
CA ILE A 385 17.35 -3.68 -5.27
C ILE A 385 18.72 -4.21 -4.84
N PHE A 386 18.84 -5.55 -4.70
CA PHE A 386 20.08 -6.18 -4.26
C PHE A 386 21.22 -5.97 -5.24
N LEU A 387 20.99 -6.25 -6.53
CA LEU A 387 22.01 -6.10 -7.58
C LEU A 387 22.40 -4.63 -7.82
N ALA A 388 21.47 -3.70 -7.66
CA ALA A 388 21.75 -2.28 -7.84
C ALA A 388 22.67 -1.71 -6.76
N SER A 389 22.84 -2.38 -5.61
CA SER A 389 23.71 -1.91 -4.52
C SER A 389 25.19 -1.82 -4.90
N GLU A 390 25.62 -2.56 -5.91
CA GLU A 390 27.02 -2.58 -6.39
C GLU A 390 27.27 -1.64 -7.57
N LEU A 391 26.23 -0.99 -8.09
CA LEU A 391 26.35 -0.09 -9.23
C LEU A 391 26.88 1.28 -8.82
N PRO A 392 27.74 1.93 -9.63
CA PRO A 392 28.02 3.35 -9.48
C PRO A 392 26.75 4.15 -9.77
N ILE A 393 26.65 5.36 -9.19
CA ILE A 393 25.42 6.15 -9.20
C ILE A 393 24.85 6.42 -10.60
N GLY A 394 25.72 6.66 -11.59
CA GLY A 394 25.29 6.83 -12.98
C GLY A 394 24.59 5.59 -13.53
N ASP A 395 25.20 4.41 -13.40
CA ASP A 395 24.62 3.12 -13.86
C ASP A 395 23.36 2.77 -13.07
N TYR A 396 23.32 3.11 -11.78
CA TYR A 396 22.15 2.96 -10.91
C TYR A 396 20.95 3.74 -11.44
N LEU A 397 21.13 5.01 -11.83
CA LEU A 397 20.08 5.83 -12.40
C LEU A 397 19.62 5.31 -13.77
N TRP A 398 20.54 4.78 -14.60
CA TRP A 398 20.16 4.12 -15.86
C TRP A 398 19.35 2.83 -15.61
N ALA A 399 19.68 2.06 -14.57
CA ALA A 399 18.90 0.87 -14.19
C ALA A 399 17.49 1.27 -13.75
N GLU A 400 17.34 2.32 -12.94
CA GLU A 400 16.05 2.88 -12.53
C GLU A 400 15.22 3.35 -13.74
N LEU A 401 15.85 4.07 -14.67
CA LEU A 401 15.20 4.50 -15.91
C LEU A 401 14.69 3.30 -16.73
N GLY A 402 15.49 2.22 -16.80
CA GLY A 402 15.09 0.97 -17.45
C GLY A 402 13.86 0.32 -16.81
N VAL A 403 13.79 0.34 -15.49
CA VAL A 403 12.62 -0.14 -14.72
C VAL A 403 11.37 0.67 -15.09
N PHE A 404 11.47 2.00 -15.14
CA PHE A 404 10.34 2.85 -15.54
C PHE A 404 9.97 2.71 -17.02
N ALA A 405 10.94 2.48 -17.90
CA ALA A 405 10.67 2.24 -19.32
C ALA A 405 9.85 0.96 -19.54
N LEU A 406 10.15 -0.12 -18.82
CA LEU A 406 9.34 -1.34 -18.87
C LEU A 406 7.94 -1.11 -18.30
N GLY A 407 7.82 -0.33 -17.23
CA GLY A 407 6.54 0.09 -16.67
C GLY A 407 5.72 0.93 -17.67
N LEU A 408 6.36 1.84 -18.43
CA LEU A 408 5.70 2.62 -19.46
C LEU A 408 5.15 1.72 -20.57
N ALA A 409 5.92 0.74 -21.03
CA ALA A 409 5.44 -0.21 -22.01
C ALA A 409 4.18 -0.96 -21.54
N ALA A 410 4.16 -1.37 -20.26
CA ALA A 410 3.00 -2.01 -19.65
C ALA A 410 1.82 -1.03 -19.47
N ALA A 411 2.06 0.22 -19.05
CA ALA A 411 1.02 1.25 -18.92
C ALA A 411 0.39 1.59 -20.28
N VAL A 412 1.19 1.68 -21.34
CA VAL A 412 0.71 1.86 -22.72
C VAL A 412 -0.11 0.64 -23.18
N ALA A 413 0.36 -0.57 -22.91
CA ALA A 413 -0.40 -1.79 -23.22
C ALA A 413 -1.76 -1.79 -22.49
N TRP A 414 -1.77 -1.36 -21.22
CA TRP A 414 -3.01 -1.19 -20.47
C TRP A 414 -3.90 -0.11 -21.06
N ARG A 415 -3.35 1.03 -21.45
CA ARG A 415 -4.10 2.13 -22.09
C ARG A 415 -4.80 1.68 -23.38
N LEU A 416 -4.15 0.83 -24.17
CA LEU A 416 -4.69 0.36 -25.45
C LEU A 416 -5.73 -0.78 -25.30
N ARG A 417 -5.53 -1.69 -24.35
CA ARG A 417 -6.33 -2.93 -24.25
C ARG A 417 -6.99 -3.13 -22.88
N GLY A 418 -6.55 -2.40 -21.85
CA GLY A 418 -7.10 -2.49 -20.50
C GLY A 418 -8.50 -1.86 -20.40
N VAL A 419 -9.13 -2.02 -19.27
CA VAL A 419 -10.44 -1.39 -18.96
C VAL A 419 -10.23 -0.15 -18.14
N GLU A 420 -11.03 0.89 -18.39
CA GLU A 420 -11.11 2.05 -17.52
C GLU A 420 -12.00 1.68 -16.31
N THR A 421 -11.46 1.87 -15.11
CA THR A 421 -12.14 1.58 -13.85
C THR A 421 -12.50 2.84 -13.05
N GLY A 422 -12.04 4.01 -13.51
CA GLY A 422 -12.43 5.32 -13.00
C GLY A 422 -13.86 5.71 -13.37
N GLU A 423 -14.26 6.93 -13.12
CA GLU A 423 -15.53 7.52 -13.53
C GLU A 423 -16.79 6.81 -12.96
N GLY A 424 -16.71 6.35 -11.70
CA GLY A 424 -17.86 5.76 -10.99
C GLY A 424 -18.23 4.35 -11.45
N GLN A 425 -17.37 3.65 -12.17
CA GLN A 425 -17.64 2.30 -12.66
C GLN A 425 -17.66 1.27 -11.53
N SER A 426 -18.68 0.40 -11.56
CA SER A 426 -18.96 -0.60 -10.55
C SER A 426 -18.00 -1.77 -10.55
N VAL A 427 -17.57 -2.19 -9.36
CA VAL A 427 -16.78 -3.42 -9.15
C VAL A 427 -17.54 -4.70 -9.58
N ARG A 428 -18.85 -4.67 -9.72
CA ARG A 428 -19.67 -5.80 -10.23
C ARG A 428 -19.49 -6.08 -11.72
N MET A 429 -18.86 -5.20 -12.47
CA MET A 429 -18.64 -5.38 -13.92
C MET A 429 -17.76 -6.58 -14.31
N TRP A 430 -17.22 -7.31 -13.33
CA TRP A 430 -16.25 -8.39 -13.54
C TRP A 430 -16.83 -9.77 -13.20
N GLY A 431 -18.17 -9.92 -13.20
CA GLY A 431 -18.87 -11.17 -13.00
C GLY A 431 -18.60 -12.23 -14.07
#